data_e7d67c08c9bbfefc671eed5f053e5ef9
#
_entry.id   e7d67c08c9bbfefc671eed5f053e5ef9
#
_cell.length_a   1.000
_cell.length_b   1.000
_cell.length_c   1.000
_cell.angle_alpha   90.00
_cell.angle_beta   90.00
_cell.angle_gamma   90.00
#
_symmetry.space_group_name_H-M   'P 1'
#
loop_
_entity.id
_entity.type
_entity.pdbx_description
1 polymer ?
#
loop_
_entity_poly.entity_id
_entity_poly.type
_entity_poly.pdbx_seq_one_letter_code
_entity_poly.pdbx_strand_id
1 'polypeptide(L)'
;MDIESSIPYQVTMQYKHEDKEIAENMIESVNDVNDYYSVLNYMDYIAPSNDSFKDFASADNVTSSYRKLYDKGIKVFVNIIDDDMFNSLCKANGIDSSQYYTGGCKGILMNNYSHSSSGGKIFTNDIIGKSFYRELYDDDGNAGEKVKITVCDTIDFNSKNTACNLNPASSVSVFIPDSNYFSSIGKNYADNAICTIGIVTDNHEKVAEQLNELSESPEKKMSLCTINDLLDSLEVMNTVVLIIQVFVYGFIALITLITLFNIINTISTSVQSRRKEFAMLKSVGTTPKGFNKIVMLESAFYGIKALVFALPISVVISLIMNKALGSDDLPFTMNWQLYFIVILAVFVIIGATMLYSVKSLRKDNIIETLKEDIN
;
A
#
# COMPACT_ATOMS: atom_id res chain seq x y z
N MET A 1 -9.53 -5.55 -0.23
CA MET A 1 -9.88 -4.62 -1.29
C MET A 1 -9.30 -5.24 -2.54
N ASP A 2 -10.13 -5.61 -3.46
CA ASP A 2 -9.69 -6.28 -4.69
C ASP A 2 -8.97 -5.22 -5.54
N ILE A 3 -7.66 -5.32 -5.66
CA ILE A 3 -6.84 -4.33 -6.39
C ILE A 3 -7.26 -4.31 -7.85
N GLU A 4 -7.60 -5.48 -8.42
CA GLU A 4 -8.07 -5.61 -9.80
C GLU A 4 -9.31 -4.77 -10.10
N SER A 5 -10.26 -4.67 -9.15
CA SER A 5 -11.50 -3.89 -9.33
C SER A 5 -11.29 -2.36 -9.26
N SER A 6 -10.10 -1.91 -8.83
CA SER A 6 -9.76 -0.50 -8.72
C SER A 6 -8.87 0.01 -9.86
N ILE A 7 -8.39 -0.89 -10.73
CA ILE A 7 -7.60 -0.51 -11.90
C ILE A 7 -8.55 -0.12 -13.03
N PRO A 8 -8.44 1.10 -13.56
CA PRO A 8 -9.37 1.58 -14.58
C PRO A 8 -9.12 0.98 -15.97
N TYR A 9 -7.97 0.34 -16.20
CA TYR A 9 -7.57 -0.30 -17.45
C TYR A 9 -6.63 -1.48 -17.19
N GLN A 10 -6.61 -2.46 -18.07
CA GLN A 10 -5.89 -3.72 -17.91
C GLN A 10 -4.53 -3.72 -18.62
N VAL A 11 -4.46 -3.07 -19.78
CA VAL A 11 -3.22 -2.95 -20.59
C VAL A 11 -2.87 -1.48 -20.77
N THR A 12 -1.58 -1.15 -20.78
CA THR A 12 -1.11 0.19 -21.10
C THR A 12 -0.14 0.16 -22.27
N MET A 13 -0.20 1.18 -23.08
CA MET A 13 0.79 1.44 -24.14
C MET A 13 1.37 2.84 -23.97
N GLN A 14 2.69 2.92 -23.80
CA GLN A 14 3.42 4.19 -23.73
C GLN A 14 4.04 4.52 -25.10
N TYR A 15 3.93 5.78 -25.49
CA TYR A 15 4.39 6.29 -26.78
C TYR A 15 4.77 7.76 -26.65
N LYS A 16 5.51 8.31 -27.63
CA LYS A 16 5.70 9.77 -27.71
C LYS A 16 4.48 10.43 -28.36
N HIS A 17 4.10 11.60 -27.87
CA HIS A 17 2.92 12.33 -28.36
C HIS A 17 2.94 12.55 -29.88
N GLU A 18 4.11 12.71 -30.49
CA GLU A 18 4.26 12.79 -31.96
C GLU A 18 3.72 11.55 -32.70
N ASP A 19 3.70 10.38 -32.04
CA ASP A 19 3.25 9.10 -32.58
C ASP A 19 1.78 8.79 -32.22
N LYS A 20 1.01 9.76 -31.69
CA LYS A 20 -0.37 9.55 -31.17
C LYS A 20 -1.27 8.87 -32.21
N GLU A 21 -1.26 9.35 -33.47
CA GLU A 21 -2.10 8.79 -34.54
C GLU A 21 -1.73 7.32 -34.83
N ILE A 22 -0.44 6.99 -34.82
CA ILE A 22 0.02 5.61 -35.03
C ILE A 22 -0.45 4.71 -33.85
N ALA A 23 -0.34 5.19 -32.62
CA ALA A 23 -0.73 4.48 -31.44
C ALA A 23 -2.25 4.19 -31.41
N GLU A 24 -3.07 5.19 -31.70
CA GLU A 24 -4.53 5.04 -31.79
C GLU A 24 -4.93 4.05 -32.88
N ASN A 25 -4.37 4.17 -34.07
CA ASN A 25 -4.58 3.24 -35.21
C ASN A 25 -4.14 1.80 -34.86
N MET A 26 -3.12 1.62 -34.04
CA MET A 26 -2.73 0.29 -33.55
C MET A 26 -3.82 -0.32 -32.69
N ILE A 27 -4.34 0.43 -31.73
CA ILE A 27 -5.37 -0.04 -30.80
C ILE A 27 -6.67 -0.36 -31.55
N GLU A 28 -7.08 0.49 -32.47
CA GLU A 28 -8.27 0.25 -33.29
C GLU A 28 -8.16 -0.99 -34.19
N SER A 29 -6.94 -1.42 -34.50
CA SER A 29 -6.68 -2.63 -35.29
C SER A 29 -6.68 -3.92 -34.48
N VAL A 30 -6.69 -3.82 -33.14
CA VAL A 30 -6.68 -4.95 -32.22
C VAL A 30 -8.11 -5.36 -31.84
N ASN A 31 -8.35 -6.68 -31.78
CA ASN A 31 -9.62 -7.21 -31.33
C ASN A 31 -9.72 -7.25 -29.79
N ASP A 32 -10.94 -7.33 -29.28
CA ASP A 32 -11.23 -7.45 -27.83
C ASP A 32 -10.89 -6.19 -27.01
N VAL A 33 -10.73 -5.04 -27.64
CA VAL A 33 -10.65 -3.74 -26.96
C VAL A 33 -12.06 -3.21 -26.72
N ASN A 34 -12.43 -3.00 -25.47
CA ASN A 34 -13.76 -2.48 -25.07
C ASN A 34 -13.79 -0.95 -25.10
N ASP A 35 -12.71 -0.32 -24.61
CA ASP A 35 -12.53 1.13 -24.54
C ASP A 35 -11.06 1.46 -24.36
N TYR A 36 -10.65 2.70 -24.68
CA TYR A 36 -9.31 3.19 -24.38
C TYR A 36 -9.31 4.70 -24.17
N TYR A 37 -8.33 5.19 -23.41
CA TYR A 37 -8.16 6.61 -23.14
C TYR A 37 -6.71 7.00 -22.88
N SER A 38 -6.38 8.22 -23.24
CA SER A 38 -5.03 8.76 -23.05
C SER A 38 -4.88 9.33 -21.64
N VAL A 39 -3.79 8.95 -21.00
CA VAL A 39 -3.44 9.39 -19.65
C VAL A 39 -1.97 9.77 -19.61
N LEU A 40 -1.68 10.97 -19.19
CA LEU A 40 -0.33 11.45 -18.93
C LEU A 40 -0.24 11.91 -17.49
N ASN A 41 0.60 11.27 -16.69
CA ASN A 41 0.74 11.55 -15.27
C ASN A 41 2.08 12.19 -14.96
N TYR A 42 2.04 13.34 -14.27
CA TYR A 42 3.21 13.96 -13.68
C TYR A 42 3.04 14.10 -12.17
N MET A 43 4.07 13.75 -11.43
CA MET A 43 4.11 13.98 -9.99
C MET A 43 4.96 15.21 -9.71
N ASP A 44 4.32 16.29 -9.26
CA ASP A 44 4.99 17.49 -8.79
C ASP A 44 4.95 17.55 -7.27
N TYR A 45 6.07 17.92 -6.67
CA TYR A 45 6.18 18.08 -5.24
C TYR A 45 6.02 19.55 -4.87
N ILE A 46 4.93 19.90 -4.17
CA ILE A 46 4.70 21.24 -3.67
C ILE A 46 5.45 21.41 -2.35
N ALA A 47 6.57 22.12 -2.40
CA ALA A 47 7.29 22.52 -1.20
C ALA A 47 6.97 23.98 -0.84
N PRO A 48 6.80 24.31 0.45
CA PRO A 48 6.55 25.71 0.89
C PRO A 48 7.66 26.69 0.50
N SER A 49 8.87 26.18 0.32
CA SER A 49 10.05 26.96 -0.10
C SER A 49 10.11 27.24 -1.61
N ASN A 50 9.28 26.61 -2.42
CA ASN A 50 9.27 26.81 -3.86
C ASN A 50 8.42 28.03 -4.22
N ASP A 51 9.03 29.04 -4.86
CA ASP A 51 8.34 30.29 -5.23
C ASP A 51 7.12 30.09 -6.13
N SER A 52 7.11 29.02 -6.95
CA SER A 52 5.96 28.69 -7.79
C SER A 52 4.72 28.27 -6.99
N PHE A 53 4.88 27.89 -5.73
CA PHE A 53 3.79 27.39 -4.89
C PHE A 53 3.37 28.34 -3.77
N LYS A 54 4.11 29.43 -3.52
CA LYS A 54 3.75 30.39 -2.47
C LYS A 54 2.35 30.99 -2.67
N ASP A 55 1.97 31.23 -3.90
CA ASP A 55 0.64 31.76 -4.23
C ASP A 55 -0.43 30.67 -4.28
N PHE A 56 -0.06 29.45 -4.67
CA PHE A 56 -0.98 28.33 -4.79
C PHE A 56 -1.36 27.76 -3.42
N ALA A 57 -0.38 27.42 -2.62
CA ALA A 57 -0.57 26.76 -1.33
C ALA A 57 -0.09 27.67 -0.18
N SER A 58 -0.67 28.86 -0.03
CA SER A 58 -0.45 29.67 1.17
C SER A 58 -0.98 28.95 2.41
N ALA A 59 -0.42 29.24 3.58
CA ALA A 59 -0.89 28.64 4.83
C ALA A 59 -2.39 28.87 5.08
N ASP A 60 -2.99 29.92 4.50
CA ASP A 60 -4.39 30.24 4.62
C ASP A 60 -5.30 29.34 3.72
N ASN A 61 -4.74 28.83 2.62
CA ASN A 61 -5.47 27.92 1.72
C ASN A 61 -5.46 26.47 2.19
N VAL A 62 -4.62 26.11 3.18
CA VAL A 62 -4.51 24.75 3.71
C VAL A 62 -5.41 24.59 4.94
N THR A 63 -6.23 23.53 4.97
CA THR A 63 -7.08 23.25 6.12
C THR A 63 -6.26 22.98 7.37
N SER A 64 -6.82 23.30 8.55
CA SER A 64 -6.11 23.14 9.83
C SER A 64 -5.61 21.72 10.08
N SER A 65 -6.33 20.72 9.56
CA SER A 65 -5.99 19.30 9.71
C SER A 65 -4.70 18.92 8.97
N TYR A 66 -4.41 19.58 7.85
CA TYR A 66 -3.26 19.26 6.98
C TYR A 66 -2.12 20.29 7.07
N ARG A 67 -2.23 21.29 7.92
CA ARG A 67 -1.20 22.34 8.08
C ARG A 67 0.19 21.80 8.41
N LYS A 68 0.27 20.72 9.21
CA LYS A 68 1.54 20.05 9.52
C LYS A 68 2.16 19.31 8.33
N LEU A 69 1.33 18.81 7.42
CA LEU A 69 1.77 18.21 6.15
C LEU A 69 2.25 19.26 5.17
N TYR A 70 1.60 20.42 5.18
CA TYR A 70 2.03 21.57 4.36
C TYR A 70 3.48 21.98 4.65
N ASP A 71 3.89 21.98 5.93
CA ASP A 71 5.27 22.31 6.33
C ASP A 71 6.31 21.33 5.74
N LYS A 72 5.89 20.11 5.40
CA LYS A 72 6.72 19.06 4.77
C LYS A 72 6.64 19.07 3.24
N GLY A 73 5.66 19.76 2.68
CA GLY A 73 5.32 19.74 1.27
C GLY A 73 4.16 18.78 0.95
N ILE A 74 3.47 19.07 -0.14
CA ILE A 74 2.30 18.30 -0.61
C ILE A 74 2.62 17.76 -2.01
N LYS A 75 2.41 16.47 -2.22
CA LYS A 75 2.52 15.85 -3.55
C LYS A 75 1.26 16.13 -4.35
N VAL A 76 1.43 16.67 -5.55
CA VAL A 76 0.34 16.92 -6.50
C VAL A 76 0.60 16.09 -7.75
N PHE A 77 -0.37 15.28 -8.13
CA PHE A 77 -0.37 14.59 -9.40
C PHE A 77 -1.11 15.44 -10.43
N VAL A 78 -0.42 15.77 -11.51
CA VAL A 78 -1.01 16.44 -12.65
C VAL A 78 -1.36 15.35 -13.68
N ASN A 79 -2.65 15.09 -13.82
CA ASN A 79 -3.18 14.09 -14.73
C ASN A 79 -3.71 14.81 -15.97
N ILE A 80 -3.04 14.64 -17.09
CA ILE A 80 -3.55 15.07 -18.38
C ILE A 80 -4.31 13.88 -18.96
N ILE A 81 -5.59 14.04 -19.16
CA ILE A 81 -6.51 12.98 -19.61
C ILE A 81 -7.17 13.39 -20.92
N ASP A 82 -7.57 12.43 -21.73
CA ASP A 82 -8.25 12.73 -22.97
C ASP A 82 -9.52 13.56 -22.74
N ASP A 83 -9.94 14.30 -23.77
CA ASP A 83 -11.03 15.24 -23.69
C ASP A 83 -12.38 14.56 -23.34
N ASP A 84 -12.61 13.33 -23.79
CA ASP A 84 -13.86 12.60 -23.52
C ASP A 84 -13.92 12.17 -22.03
N MET A 85 -12.82 11.69 -21.51
CA MET A 85 -12.69 11.35 -20.08
C MET A 85 -12.85 12.61 -19.22
N PHE A 86 -12.24 13.73 -19.62
CA PHE A 86 -12.36 15.00 -18.92
C PHE A 86 -13.82 15.54 -18.95
N ASN A 87 -14.48 15.49 -20.10
CA ASN A 87 -15.88 15.89 -20.24
C ASN A 87 -16.81 15.01 -19.39
N SER A 88 -16.53 13.70 -19.32
CA SER A 88 -17.27 12.78 -18.46
C SER A 88 -17.08 13.11 -16.98
N LEU A 89 -15.86 13.48 -16.56
CA LEU A 89 -15.55 13.94 -15.21
C LEU A 89 -16.31 15.22 -14.87
N CYS A 90 -16.31 16.21 -15.77
CA CYS A 90 -17.06 17.45 -15.61
C CYS A 90 -18.56 17.20 -15.47
N LYS A 91 -19.13 16.39 -16.37
CA LYS A 91 -20.56 16.03 -16.36
C LYS A 91 -20.98 15.33 -15.08
N ALA A 92 -20.15 14.41 -14.57
CA ALA A 92 -20.43 13.68 -13.33
C ALA A 92 -20.46 14.61 -12.09
N ASN A 93 -19.76 15.75 -12.16
CA ASN A 93 -19.66 16.72 -11.08
C ASN A 93 -20.47 18.01 -11.32
N GLY A 94 -21.24 18.09 -12.41
CA GLY A 94 -22.07 19.27 -12.74
C GLY A 94 -21.24 20.51 -13.13
N ILE A 95 -20.03 20.30 -13.66
CA ILE A 95 -19.11 21.37 -14.08
C ILE A 95 -19.25 21.60 -15.58
N ASP A 96 -19.23 22.88 -16.02
CA ASP A 96 -19.15 23.24 -17.43
C ASP A 96 -17.72 23.05 -17.94
N SER A 97 -17.53 22.08 -18.84
CA SER A 97 -16.22 21.78 -19.40
C SER A 97 -15.69 22.85 -20.38
N SER A 98 -16.58 23.66 -20.97
CA SER A 98 -16.21 24.62 -22.04
C SER A 98 -15.15 25.65 -21.61
N GLN A 99 -15.14 26.03 -20.34
CA GLN A 99 -14.18 26.97 -19.76
C GLN A 99 -12.73 26.45 -19.75
N TYR A 100 -12.55 25.12 -19.81
CA TYR A 100 -11.22 24.49 -19.74
C TYR A 100 -10.50 24.47 -21.06
N TYR A 101 -11.19 24.66 -22.18
CA TYR A 101 -10.63 24.65 -23.51
C TYR A 101 -10.17 26.02 -24.02
N THR A 102 -10.27 27.06 -23.18
CA THR A 102 -9.92 28.43 -23.57
C THR A 102 -9.12 29.15 -22.49
N GLY A 103 -8.18 29.99 -22.90
CA GLY A 103 -7.51 30.94 -22.00
C GLY A 103 -6.42 30.36 -21.10
N GLY A 104 -5.56 29.49 -21.63
CA GLY A 104 -4.43 28.91 -20.92
C GLY A 104 -4.76 27.59 -20.22
N CYS A 105 -3.74 26.97 -19.59
CA CYS A 105 -3.89 25.65 -19.00
C CYS A 105 -4.70 25.70 -17.69
N LYS A 106 -5.82 25.02 -17.67
CA LYS A 106 -6.78 25.00 -16.56
C LYS A 106 -7.07 23.58 -16.13
N GLY A 107 -7.25 23.36 -14.83
CA GLY A 107 -7.51 22.03 -14.30
C GLY A 107 -8.55 22.00 -13.17
N ILE A 108 -9.08 20.83 -12.94
CA ILE A 108 -9.96 20.48 -11.83
C ILE A 108 -9.12 19.83 -10.72
N LEU A 109 -9.20 20.35 -9.51
CA LEU A 109 -8.49 19.80 -8.37
C LEU A 109 -9.37 18.79 -7.64
N MET A 110 -8.93 17.53 -7.55
CA MET A 110 -9.49 16.56 -6.61
C MET A 110 -8.87 16.80 -5.23
N ASN A 111 -9.64 17.41 -4.34
CA ASN A 111 -9.16 17.97 -3.08
C ASN A 111 -9.28 16.99 -1.90
N ASN A 112 -8.91 15.72 -2.10
CA ASN A 112 -8.92 14.70 -1.07
C ASN A 112 -7.53 14.08 -0.91
N TYR A 113 -7.09 13.90 0.34
CA TYR A 113 -5.78 13.32 0.63
C TYR A 113 -5.70 11.80 0.44
N SER A 114 -6.82 11.12 0.43
CA SER A 114 -6.85 9.66 0.25
C SER A 114 -8.06 9.22 -0.57
N HIS A 115 -8.00 8.02 -1.15
CA HIS A 115 -9.13 7.34 -1.82
C HIS A 115 -10.32 7.04 -0.89
N SER A 116 -10.40 7.69 0.23
CA SER A 116 -11.48 7.54 1.19
C SER A 116 -12.30 8.82 1.23
N SER A 117 -13.61 8.68 1.09
CA SER A 117 -14.56 9.77 1.34
C SER A 117 -14.48 10.32 2.77
N SER A 118 -13.80 9.62 3.68
CA SER A 118 -13.46 10.08 5.03
C SER A 118 -12.15 10.87 5.10
N GLY A 119 -11.34 10.88 4.02
CA GLY A 119 -10.16 11.74 3.90
C GLY A 119 -10.60 13.20 3.82
N GLY A 120 -10.14 14.04 4.78
CA GLY A 120 -10.47 15.47 4.79
C GLY A 120 -9.91 16.20 3.57
N LYS A 121 -10.50 17.34 3.24
CA LYS A 121 -10.00 18.24 2.20
C LYS A 121 -8.68 18.85 2.64
N ILE A 122 -7.69 18.87 1.75
CA ILE A 122 -6.39 19.48 2.03
C ILE A 122 -6.49 20.99 1.94
N PHE A 123 -7.12 21.50 0.87
CA PHE A 123 -7.26 22.94 0.65
C PHE A 123 -8.66 23.44 0.97
N THR A 124 -8.75 24.70 1.35
CA THR A 124 -9.99 25.46 1.43
C THR A 124 -10.49 25.83 0.02
N ASN A 125 -11.72 26.33 -0.09
CA ASN A 125 -12.25 26.76 -1.39
C ASN A 125 -11.49 27.96 -2.00
N ASP A 126 -10.64 28.64 -1.22
CA ASP A 126 -9.81 29.75 -1.70
C ASP A 126 -8.69 29.30 -2.64
N ILE A 127 -8.55 27.98 -2.85
CA ILE A 127 -7.66 27.41 -3.85
C ILE A 127 -8.16 27.65 -5.29
N ILE A 128 -9.48 27.87 -5.49
CA ILE A 128 -10.04 28.14 -6.79
C ILE A 128 -9.52 29.48 -7.32
N GLY A 129 -9.08 29.51 -8.56
CA GLY A 129 -8.42 30.65 -9.21
C GLY A 129 -6.93 30.78 -8.92
N LYS A 130 -6.38 29.98 -8.01
CA LYS A 130 -4.94 29.91 -7.78
C LYS A 130 -4.24 29.13 -8.88
N SER A 131 -2.96 29.43 -9.09
CA SER A 131 -2.15 28.81 -10.13
C SER A 131 -0.82 28.35 -9.59
N PHE A 132 -0.30 27.29 -10.15
CA PHE A 132 1.07 26.84 -9.96
C PHE A 132 1.77 26.67 -11.30
N TYR A 133 3.09 26.54 -11.28
CA TYR A 133 3.89 26.38 -12.47
C TYR A 133 4.50 24.99 -12.48
N ARG A 134 4.31 24.29 -13.61
CA ARG A 134 5.03 23.07 -13.91
C ARG A 134 6.21 23.41 -14.81
N GLU A 135 7.39 22.96 -14.44
CA GLU A 135 8.61 23.09 -15.22
C GLU A 135 8.69 21.94 -16.22
N LEU A 136 8.90 22.25 -17.51
CA LEU A 136 9.12 21.29 -18.57
C LEU A 136 10.63 21.06 -18.71
N TYR A 137 11.02 19.83 -19.00
CA TYR A 137 12.40 19.46 -19.21
C TYR A 137 12.57 18.96 -20.65
N ASP A 138 13.71 19.31 -21.26
CA ASP A 138 14.09 18.77 -22.57
C ASP A 138 14.65 17.36 -22.45
N ASP A 139 14.97 16.72 -23.59
CA ASP A 139 15.49 15.35 -23.65
C ASP A 139 16.85 15.20 -22.94
N ASP A 140 17.59 16.28 -22.77
CA ASP A 140 18.87 16.34 -22.06
C ASP A 140 18.68 16.61 -20.55
N GLY A 141 17.44 16.79 -20.09
CA GLY A 141 17.09 17.05 -18.70
C GLY A 141 17.30 18.51 -18.26
N ASN A 142 17.47 19.44 -19.20
CA ASN A 142 17.59 20.87 -18.86
C ASN A 142 16.20 21.48 -18.67
N ALA A 143 16.09 22.36 -17.66
CA ALA A 143 14.86 23.09 -17.40
C ALA A 143 14.55 24.05 -18.55
N GLY A 144 13.34 23.99 -19.07
CA GLY A 144 12.86 24.80 -20.18
C GLY A 144 11.68 25.69 -19.81
N GLU A 145 10.62 25.62 -20.57
CA GLU A 145 9.41 26.41 -20.37
C GLU A 145 8.66 26.02 -19.09
N LYS A 146 7.91 26.99 -18.54
CA LYS A 146 7.02 26.76 -17.39
C LYS A 146 5.58 26.89 -17.83
N VAL A 147 4.81 25.84 -17.62
CA VAL A 147 3.37 25.85 -17.85
C VAL A 147 2.67 26.36 -16.60
N LYS A 148 1.88 27.41 -16.77
CA LYS A 148 1.01 27.92 -15.70
C LYS A 148 -0.28 27.13 -15.68
N ILE A 149 -0.53 26.38 -14.61
CA ILE A 149 -1.74 25.60 -14.40
C ILE A 149 -2.62 26.34 -13.39
N THR A 150 -3.86 26.60 -13.77
CA THR A 150 -4.84 27.30 -12.92
C THR A 150 -5.95 26.35 -12.48
N VAL A 151 -6.20 26.27 -11.20
CA VAL A 151 -7.32 25.49 -10.63
C VAL A 151 -8.60 26.28 -10.80
N CYS A 152 -9.55 25.77 -11.60
CA CYS A 152 -10.82 26.43 -11.85
C CYS A 152 -11.96 25.89 -10.97
N ASP A 153 -11.92 24.60 -10.66
CA ASP A 153 -12.92 23.95 -9.81
C ASP A 153 -12.27 22.90 -8.89
N THR A 154 -13.01 22.48 -7.88
CA THR A 154 -12.62 21.38 -6.98
C THR A 154 -13.69 20.30 -6.98
N ILE A 155 -13.27 19.05 -6.95
CA ILE A 155 -14.14 17.87 -6.84
C ILE A 155 -13.74 17.02 -5.64
N ASP A 156 -14.69 16.24 -5.16
CA ASP A 156 -14.46 15.22 -4.15
C ASP A 156 -14.16 13.87 -4.82
N PHE A 157 -13.40 13.02 -4.15
CA PHE A 157 -13.12 11.66 -4.64
C PHE A 157 -14.43 10.89 -4.84
N ASN A 158 -14.56 10.29 -6.01
CA ASN A 158 -15.64 9.37 -6.34
C ASN A 158 -15.08 8.10 -6.98
N SER A 159 -15.15 6.99 -6.25
CA SER A 159 -14.62 5.69 -6.70
C SER A 159 -15.29 5.14 -7.97
N LYS A 160 -16.46 5.66 -8.33
CA LYS A 160 -17.18 5.27 -9.56
C LYS A 160 -16.68 6.02 -10.80
N ASN A 161 -15.85 7.05 -10.62
CA ASN A 161 -15.29 7.79 -11.73
C ASN A 161 -13.89 7.28 -12.04
N THR A 162 -13.66 6.85 -13.27
CA THR A 162 -12.38 6.28 -13.73
C THR A 162 -11.23 7.26 -13.53
N ALA A 163 -11.41 8.55 -13.84
CA ALA A 163 -10.38 9.56 -13.66
C ALA A 163 -9.93 9.69 -12.18
N CYS A 164 -10.85 9.56 -11.23
CA CYS A 164 -10.51 9.61 -9.81
C CYS A 164 -9.61 8.45 -9.36
N ASN A 165 -9.70 7.30 -10.03
CA ASN A 165 -8.89 6.11 -9.70
C ASN A 165 -7.44 6.20 -10.22
N LEU A 166 -7.13 7.17 -11.08
CA LEU A 166 -5.75 7.44 -11.51
C LEU A 166 -4.89 8.07 -10.41
N ASN A 167 -5.51 8.50 -9.32
CA ASN A 167 -4.82 9.17 -8.24
C ASN A 167 -4.22 8.16 -7.24
N PRO A 168 -2.91 8.18 -6.98
CA PRO A 168 -2.33 7.40 -5.89
C PRO A 168 -2.90 7.83 -4.52
N ALA A 169 -3.08 6.86 -3.64
CA ALA A 169 -3.40 7.15 -2.24
C ALA A 169 -2.38 8.15 -1.65
N SER A 170 -2.83 9.08 -0.81
CA SER A 170 -2.02 10.10 -0.14
C SER A 170 -1.50 11.26 -1.01
N SER A 171 -2.20 11.63 -2.06
CA SER A 171 -1.85 12.79 -2.89
C SER A 171 -3.08 13.57 -3.34
N VAL A 172 -2.84 14.77 -3.83
CA VAL A 172 -3.83 15.61 -4.51
C VAL A 172 -3.66 15.43 -6.00
N SER A 173 -4.77 15.36 -6.73
CA SER A 173 -4.75 15.29 -8.20
C SER A 173 -5.35 16.52 -8.82
N VAL A 174 -4.72 16.99 -9.90
CA VAL A 174 -5.27 17.98 -10.81
C VAL A 174 -5.50 17.32 -12.15
N PHE A 175 -6.70 17.41 -12.69
CA PHE A 175 -7.08 16.87 -13.99
C PHE A 175 -7.15 18.00 -15.02
N ILE A 176 -6.53 17.78 -16.18
CA ILE A 176 -6.43 18.76 -17.26
C ILE A 176 -6.78 18.04 -18.57
N PRO A 177 -7.62 18.61 -19.46
CA PRO A 177 -7.88 18.02 -20.76
C PRO A 177 -6.63 18.07 -21.65
N ASP A 178 -6.34 17.00 -22.39
CA ASP A 178 -5.13 16.83 -23.16
C ASP A 178 -4.99 17.89 -24.27
N SER A 179 -6.05 18.20 -24.99
CA SER A 179 -6.04 19.23 -26.03
C SER A 179 -5.65 20.62 -25.51
N ASN A 180 -6.13 21.00 -24.33
CA ASN A 180 -5.77 22.25 -23.69
C ASN A 180 -4.31 22.26 -23.20
N TYR A 181 -3.87 21.16 -22.57
CA TYR A 181 -2.50 21.06 -22.09
C TYR A 181 -1.50 21.17 -23.24
N PHE A 182 -1.64 20.33 -24.28
CA PHE A 182 -0.70 20.32 -25.39
C PHE A 182 -0.73 21.60 -26.23
N SER A 183 -1.86 22.31 -26.29
CA SER A 183 -1.92 23.63 -26.91
C SER A 183 -1.23 24.74 -26.08
N SER A 184 -1.02 24.50 -24.79
CA SER A 184 -0.43 25.46 -23.85
C SER A 184 1.08 25.32 -23.70
N ILE A 185 1.71 24.33 -24.33
CA ILE A 185 3.15 24.07 -24.28
C ILE A 185 3.77 24.23 -25.68
N GLY A 186 5.07 24.49 -25.73
CA GLY A 186 5.80 24.58 -26.99
C GLY A 186 5.83 23.24 -27.75
N LYS A 187 5.88 23.31 -29.07
CA LYS A 187 5.80 22.12 -29.95
C LYS A 187 6.82 21.04 -29.56
N ASN A 188 8.06 21.40 -29.31
CA ASN A 188 9.12 20.44 -28.97
C ASN A 188 8.82 19.66 -27.68
N TYR A 189 8.19 20.31 -26.71
CA TYR A 189 7.79 19.64 -25.45
C TYR A 189 6.54 18.77 -25.67
N ALA A 190 5.61 19.22 -26.53
CA ALA A 190 4.43 18.44 -26.88
C ALA A 190 4.83 17.14 -27.61
N ASP A 191 5.64 17.26 -28.62
CA ASP A 191 6.03 16.12 -29.47
C ASP A 191 6.82 15.07 -28.70
N ASN A 192 7.67 15.48 -27.76
CA ASN A 192 8.48 14.60 -26.91
C ASN A 192 7.77 14.10 -25.64
N ALA A 193 6.57 14.59 -25.33
CA ALA A 193 5.83 14.12 -24.17
C ALA A 193 5.54 12.62 -24.26
N ILE A 194 5.86 11.87 -23.19
CA ILE A 194 5.54 10.44 -23.12
C ILE A 194 4.10 10.32 -22.65
N CYS A 195 3.25 9.87 -23.57
CA CYS A 195 1.84 9.61 -23.30
C CYS A 195 1.62 8.13 -23.01
N THR A 196 0.57 7.84 -22.26
CA THR A 196 0.14 6.48 -21.97
C THR A 196 -1.31 6.33 -22.41
N ILE A 197 -1.62 5.33 -23.23
CA ILE A 197 -2.99 4.89 -23.44
C ILE A 197 -3.30 3.77 -22.45
N GLY A 198 -4.39 3.94 -21.71
CA GLY A 198 -4.98 2.90 -20.90
C GLY A 198 -6.05 2.17 -21.69
N ILE A 199 -5.97 0.86 -21.80
CA ILE A 199 -6.86 0.01 -22.60
C ILE A 199 -7.71 -0.83 -21.69
N VAL A 200 -9.03 -0.75 -21.88
CA VAL A 200 -10.03 -1.54 -21.16
C VAL A 200 -10.38 -2.77 -21.99
N THR A 201 -10.18 -3.94 -21.42
CA THR A 201 -10.42 -5.22 -22.10
C THR A 201 -10.74 -6.33 -21.10
N ASP A 202 -11.55 -7.30 -21.54
CA ASP A 202 -11.79 -8.54 -20.78
C ASP A 202 -10.73 -9.63 -21.08
N ASN A 203 -9.86 -9.40 -22.10
CA ASN A 203 -8.85 -10.37 -22.55
C ASN A 203 -7.48 -9.71 -22.70
N HIS A 204 -6.89 -9.32 -21.55
CA HIS A 204 -5.69 -8.51 -21.48
C HIS A 204 -4.47 -9.18 -22.11
N GLU A 205 -4.27 -10.49 -21.91
CA GLU A 205 -3.14 -11.25 -22.46
C GLU A 205 -3.13 -11.17 -24.00
N LYS A 206 -4.27 -11.46 -24.62
CA LYS A 206 -4.41 -11.47 -26.08
C LYS A 206 -4.24 -10.07 -26.68
N VAL A 207 -4.78 -9.04 -26.02
CA VAL A 207 -4.64 -7.64 -26.46
C VAL A 207 -3.17 -7.20 -26.35
N ALA A 208 -2.51 -7.53 -25.26
CA ALA A 208 -1.09 -7.20 -25.06
C ALA A 208 -0.20 -7.93 -26.10
N GLU A 209 -0.46 -9.21 -26.39
CA GLU A 209 0.26 -9.98 -27.40
C GLU A 209 0.08 -9.37 -28.80
N GLN A 210 -1.15 -9.08 -29.22
CA GLN A 210 -1.43 -8.47 -30.52
C GLN A 210 -0.77 -7.08 -30.67
N LEU A 211 -0.80 -6.25 -29.61
CA LEU A 211 -0.13 -4.96 -29.63
C LEU A 211 1.39 -5.09 -29.74
N ASN A 212 2.00 -6.06 -29.03
CA ASN A 212 3.42 -6.33 -29.13
C ASN A 212 3.81 -6.78 -30.54
N GLU A 213 3.06 -7.69 -31.15
CA GLU A 213 3.30 -8.13 -32.53
C GLU A 213 3.20 -6.95 -33.53
N LEU A 214 2.22 -6.07 -33.37
CA LEU A 214 2.05 -4.88 -34.21
C LEU A 214 3.17 -3.87 -34.02
N SER A 215 3.67 -3.70 -32.78
CA SER A 215 4.77 -2.75 -32.51
C SER A 215 6.09 -3.13 -33.17
N GLU A 216 6.30 -4.42 -33.43
CA GLU A 216 7.49 -4.93 -34.15
C GLU A 216 7.37 -4.76 -35.66
N SER A 217 6.20 -4.41 -36.20
CA SER A 217 5.99 -4.26 -37.63
C SER A 217 6.66 -2.98 -38.17
N PRO A 218 7.33 -3.02 -39.32
CA PRO A 218 8.00 -1.85 -39.92
C PRO A 218 7.08 -0.66 -40.20
N GLU A 219 5.80 -0.94 -40.48
CA GLU A 219 4.78 0.06 -40.84
C GLU A 219 4.26 0.86 -39.66
N LYS A 220 4.36 0.30 -38.46
CA LYS A 220 3.87 0.91 -37.20
C LYS A 220 5.01 1.19 -36.21
N LYS A 221 6.23 1.40 -36.71
CA LYS A 221 7.39 1.67 -35.87
C LYS A 221 7.31 3.07 -35.30
N MET A 222 7.20 3.12 -33.97
CA MET A 222 7.26 4.34 -33.16
C MET A 222 8.67 4.55 -32.59
N SER A 223 8.99 5.79 -32.26
CA SER A 223 10.25 6.15 -31.58
C SER A 223 10.35 5.55 -30.17
N LEU A 224 9.20 5.46 -29.49
CA LEU A 224 9.00 4.77 -28.21
C LEU A 224 7.70 3.96 -28.31
N CYS A 225 7.75 2.69 -27.98
CA CYS A 225 6.56 1.88 -27.76
C CYS A 225 6.84 0.89 -26.64
N THR A 226 6.12 1.01 -25.54
CA THR A 226 6.20 0.07 -24.43
C THR A 226 4.80 -0.38 -24.07
N ILE A 227 4.55 -1.66 -24.14
CA ILE A 227 3.26 -2.27 -23.83
C ILE A 227 3.42 -3.03 -22.51
N ASN A 228 2.56 -2.75 -21.54
CA ASN A 228 2.55 -3.40 -20.27
C ASN A 228 1.16 -3.99 -19.98
N ASP A 229 1.11 -5.26 -19.74
CA ASP A 229 -0.04 -5.93 -19.16
C ASP A 229 0.00 -5.72 -17.62
N LEU A 230 -0.94 -4.93 -17.11
CA LEU A 230 -0.98 -4.59 -15.70
C LEU A 230 -1.46 -5.76 -14.85
N LEU A 231 -2.39 -6.58 -15.36
CA LEU A 231 -2.90 -7.72 -14.61
C LEU A 231 -1.85 -8.82 -14.53
N ASP A 232 -1.15 -9.13 -15.62
CA ASP A 232 -0.01 -10.06 -15.60
C ASP A 232 1.09 -9.59 -14.63
N SER A 233 1.41 -8.29 -14.66
CA SER A 233 2.37 -7.70 -13.72
C SER A 233 1.94 -7.85 -12.26
N LEU A 234 0.65 -7.73 -11.97
CA LEU A 234 0.09 -7.95 -10.63
C LEU A 234 0.12 -9.42 -10.24
N GLU A 235 -0.18 -10.35 -11.16
CA GLU A 235 -0.09 -11.79 -10.90
C GLU A 235 1.33 -12.22 -10.60
N VAL A 236 2.31 -11.73 -11.36
CA VAL A 236 3.74 -11.93 -11.08
C VAL A 236 4.10 -11.40 -9.70
N MET A 237 3.68 -10.18 -9.36
CA MET A 237 3.94 -9.59 -8.05
C MET A 237 3.29 -10.40 -6.92
N ASN A 238 2.04 -10.84 -7.09
CA ASN A 238 1.34 -11.68 -6.13
C ASN A 238 2.05 -13.03 -5.94
N THR A 239 2.56 -13.62 -7.02
CA THR A 239 3.34 -14.84 -6.97
C THR A 239 4.64 -14.65 -6.18
N VAL A 240 5.38 -13.57 -6.40
CA VAL A 240 6.58 -13.23 -5.64
C VAL A 240 6.25 -13.05 -4.15
N VAL A 241 5.17 -12.33 -3.84
CA VAL A 241 4.70 -12.15 -2.45
C VAL A 241 4.35 -13.50 -1.82
N LEU A 242 3.66 -14.40 -2.55
CA LEU A 242 3.32 -15.74 -2.09
C LEU A 242 4.58 -16.56 -1.79
N ILE A 243 5.57 -16.54 -2.68
CA ILE A 243 6.85 -17.23 -2.45
C ILE A 243 7.51 -16.72 -1.18
N ILE A 244 7.61 -15.40 -1.00
CA ILE A 244 8.17 -14.78 0.21
C ILE A 244 7.38 -15.21 1.45
N GLN A 245 6.05 -15.22 1.39
CA GLN A 245 5.19 -15.66 2.49
C GLN A 245 5.47 -17.11 2.87
N VAL A 246 5.58 -18.03 1.91
CA VAL A 246 5.89 -19.44 2.17
C VAL A 246 7.22 -19.59 2.91
N PHE A 247 8.26 -18.88 2.47
CA PHE A 247 9.56 -18.89 3.16
C PHE A 247 9.46 -18.32 4.58
N VAL A 248 8.82 -17.16 4.75
CA VAL A 248 8.66 -16.51 6.06
C VAL A 248 7.87 -17.41 7.01
N TYR A 249 6.73 -17.97 6.58
CA TYR A 249 5.95 -18.89 7.41
C TYR A 249 6.70 -20.19 7.70
N GLY A 250 7.49 -20.71 6.76
CA GLY A 250 8.37 -21.84 6.98
C GLY A 250 9.40 -21.58 8.08
N PHE A 251 10.05 -20.42 8.05
CA PHE A 251 10.96 -20.01 9.14
C PHE A 251 10.27 -19.83 10.47
N ILE A 252 9.10 -19.19 10.49
CA ILE A 252 8.29 -19.02 11.70
C ILE A 252 7.92 -20.39 12.27
N ALA A 253 7.48 -21.32 11.45
CA ALA A 253 7.14 -22.68 11.89
C ALA A 253 8.35 -23.39 12.48
N LEU A 254 9.51 -23.30 11.85
CA LEU A 254 10.76 -23.91 12.33
C LEU A 254 11.22 -23.32 13.66
N ILE A 255 11.24 -21.99 13.79
CA ILE A 255 11.59 -21.31 15.05
C ILE A 255 10.59 -21.66 16.14
N THR A 256 9.29 -21.71 15.82
CA THR A 256 8.23 -22.10 16.76
C THR A 256 8.45 -23.53 17.25
N LEU A 257 8.78 -24.45 16.37
CA LEU A 257 9.04 -25.85 16.71
C LEU A 257 10.27 -25.99 17.63
N ILE A 258 11.37 -25.30 17.32
CA ILE A 258 12.57 -25.25 18.17
C ILE A 258 12.20 -24.68 19.55
N THR A 259 11.43 -23.60 19.58
CA THR A 259 11.00 -22.95 20.83
C THR A 259 10.10 -23.88 21.66
N LEU A 260 9.17 -24.61 21.00
CA LEU A 260 8.35 -25.63 21.67
C LEU A 260 9.20 -26.71 22.33
N PHE A 261 10.19 -27.26 21.65
CA PHE A 261 11.09 -28.25 22.22
C PHE A 261 11.89 -27.70 23.40
N ASN A 262 12.37 -26.45 23.30
CA ASN A 262 13.07 -25.78 24.39
C ASN A 262 12.15 -25.57 25.60
N ILE A 263 10.90 -25.15 25.42
CA ILE A 263 9.91 -24.99 26.48
C ILE A 263 9.61 -26.33 27.15
N ILE A 264 9.36 -27.39 26.36
CA ILE A 264 9.10 -28.74 26.88
C ILE A 264 10.30 -29.22 27.72
N ASN A 265 11.50 -29.07 27.22
CA ASN A 265 12.72 -29.49 27.93
C ASN A 265 12.91 -28.69 29.24
N THR A 266 12.78 -27.36 29.19
CA THR A 266 12.94 -26.48 30.35
C THR A 266 11.89 -26.77 31.43
N ILE A 267 10.63 -26.93 31.05
CA ILE A 267 9.55 -27.23 31.96
C ILE A 267 9.73 -28.63 32.56
N SER A 268 10.04 -29.64 31.72
CA SER A 268 10.27 -31.01 32.18
C SER A 268 11.42 -31.06 33.19
N THR A 269 12.55 -30.39 32.91
CA THR A 269 13.70 -30.33 33.81
C THR A 269 13.36 -29.58 35.11
N SER A 270 12.65 -28.46 35.03
CA SER A 270 12.20 -27.68 36.22
C SER A 270 11.28 -28.50 37.10
N VAL A 271 10.32 -29.19 36.50
CA VAL A 271 9.38 -30.07 37.21
C VAL A 271 10.12 -31.25 37.83
N GLN A 272 11.09 -31.85 37.14
CA GLN A 272 11.88 -32.97 37.64
C GLN A 272 12.82 -32.59 38.79
N SER A 273 13.46 -31.42 38.73
CA SER A 273 14.32 -30.90 39.81
C SER A 273 13.53 -30.59 41.11
N ARG A 274 12.23 -30.29 40.99
CA ARG A 274 11.33 -30.00 42.11
C ARG A 274 10.48 -31.21 42.53
N ARG A 275 10.83 -32.42 42.05
CA ARG A 275 10.07 -33.65 42.30
C ARG A 275 9.90 -33.93 43.80
N LYS A 276 10.93 -33.66 44.63
CA LYS A 276 10.91 -33.79 46.10
C LYS A 276 9.93 -32.82 46.76
N GLU A 277 9.90 -31.55 46.36
CA GLU A 277 8.95 -30.54 46.83
C GLU A 277 7.52 -30.98 46.55
N PHE A 278 7.28 -31.50 45.35
CA PHE A 278 5.97 -32.00 44.97
C PHE A 278 5.56 -33.27 45.71
N ALA A 279 6.52 -34.16 46.04
CA ALA A 279 6.26 -35.33 46.84
C ALA A 279 5.88 -34.94 48.30
N MET A 280 6.57 -33.95 48.88
CA MET A 280 6.25 -33.40 50.21
C MET A 280 4.85 -32.76 50.24
N LEU A 281 4.50 -31.95 49.24
CA LEU A 281 3.16 -31.35 49.14
C LEU A 281 2.05 -32.42 49.07
N LYS A 282 2.32 -33.52 48.40
CA LYS A 282 1.38 -34.65 48.28
C LYS A 282 1.27 -35.43 49.57
N SER A 283 2.34 -35.58 50.36
CA SER A 283 2.34 -36.26 51.69
C SER A 283 1.58 -35.45 52.72
N VAL A 284 1.53 -34.12 52.61
CA VAL A 284 0.74 -33.22 53.47
C VAL A 284 -0.75 -33.16 53.11
N GLY A 285 -1.17 -33.97 52.06
CA GLY A 285 -2.58 -34.13 51.69
C GLY A 285 -3.08 -33.21 50.59
N THR A 286 -2.17 -32.60 49.80
CA THR A 286 -2.58 -31.80 48.64
C THR A 286 -3.30 -32.67 47.63
N THR A 287 -4.54 -32.27 47.27
CA THR A 287 -5.32 -33.02 46.26
C THR A 287 -4.71 -32.89 44.86
N PRO A 288 -4.93 -33.88 43.97
CA PRO A 288 -4.46 -33.80 42.60
C PRO A 288 -4.97 -32.55 41.83
N LYS A 289 -6.16 -32.04 42.20
CA LYS A 289 -6.73 -30.79 41.65
C LYS A 289 -5.99 -29.57 42.17
N GLY A 290 -5.65 -29.52 43.46
CA GLY A 290 -4.87 -28.45 44.08
C GLY A 290 -3.48 -28.36 43.47
N PHE A 291 -2.82 -29.51 43.30
CA PHE A 291 -1.51 -29.58 42.65
C PHE A 291 -1.53 -29.02 41.21
N ASN A 292 -2.46 -29.46 40.38
CA ASN A 292 -2.59 -28.92 39.02
C ASN A 292 -2.82 -27.42 38.98
N LYS A 293 -3.57 -26.87 39.95
CA LYS A 293 -3.83 -25.44 40.07
C LYS A 293 -2.55 -24.64 40.39
N ILE A 294 -1.71 -25.15 41.29
CA ILE A 294 -0.42 -24.52 41.63
C ILE A 294 0.47 -24.45 40.36
N VAL A 295 0.63 -25.59 39.72
CA VAL A 295 1.46 -25.71 38.51
C VAL A 295 0.93 -24.85 37.36
N MET A 296 -0.38 -24.78 37.20
CA MET A 296 -1.01 -23.92 36.18
C MET A 296 -0.80 -22.42 36.45
N LEU A 297 -0.90 -22.00 37.72
CA LEU A 297 -0.63 -20.61 38.10
C LEU A 297 0.84 -20.23 37.92
N GLU A 298 1.77 -21.12 38.25
CA GLU A 298 3.20 -20.91 38.06
C GLU A 298 3.51 -20.77 36.55
N SER A 299 2.92 -21.61 35.71
CA SER A 299 3.07 -21.53 34.24
C SER A 299 2.49 -20.26 33.67
N ALA A 300 1.31 -19.85 34.15
CA ALA A 300 0.68 -18.60 33.74
C ALA A 300 1.58 -17.39 34.10
N PHE A 301 2.23 -17.42 35.24
CA PHE A 301 3.17 -16.39 35.68
C PHE A 301 4.39 -16.28 34.70
N TYR A 302 4.96 -17.41 34.30
CA TYR A 302 6.04 -17.42 33.33
C TYR A 302 5.57 -16.89 31.96
N GLY A 303 4.35 -17.24 31.52
CA GLY A 303 3.74 -16.73 30.30
C GLY A 303 3.54 -15.21 30.35
N ILE A 304 2.99 -14.70 31.44
CA ILE A 304 2.81 -13.25 31.63
C ILE A 304 4.15 -12.53 31.61
N LYS A 305 5.15 -13.04 32.32
CA LYS A 305 6.49 -12.45 32.38
C LYS A 305 7.11 -12.39 30.97
N ALA A 306 7.01 -13.45 30.18
CA ALA A 306 7.51 -13.49 28.81
C ALA A 306 6.79 -12.45 27.92
N LEU A 307 5.44 -12.34 28.02
CA LEU A 307 4.65 -11.40 27.23
C LEU A 307 4.94 -9.94 27.59
N VAL A 308 5.17 -9.63 28.88
CA VAL A 308 5.53 -8.27 29.35
C VAL A 308 6.79 -7.74 28.68
N PHE A 309 7.75 -8.61 28.34
CA PHE A 309 8.95 -8.22 27.60
C PHE A 309 8.76 -8.33 26.09
N ALA A 310 8.14 -9.39 25.59
CA ALA A 310 8.03 -9.65 24.17
C ALA A 310 7.14 -8.64 23.43
N LEU A 311 6.00 -8.25 24.02
CA LEU A 311 5.05 -7.34 23.36
C LEU A 311 5.63 -5.93 23.15
N PRO A 312 6.24 -5.25 24.14
CA PRO A 312 6.86 -3.95 23.91
C PRO A 312 7.99 -4.02 22.87
N ILE A 313 8.84 -5.06 22.92
CA ILE A 313 9.91 -5.25 21.95
C ILE A 313 9.34 -5.41 20.54
N SER A 314 8.28 -6.19 20.35
CA SER A 314 7.65 -6.38 19.06
C SER A 314 7.06 -5.08 18.49
N VAL A 315 6.46 -4.25 19.34
CA VAL A 315 5.94 -2.93 18.95
C VAL A 315 7.07 -2.01 18.50
N VAL A 316 8.18 -1.96 19.26
CA VAL A 316 9.36 -1.15 18.90
C VAL A 316 9.95 -1.58 17.56
N ILE A 317 10.10 -2.89 17.35
CA ILE A 317 10.61 -3.43 16.07
C ILE A 317 9.65 -3.07 14.94
N SER A 318 8.33 -3.22 15.13
CA SER A 318 7.34 -2.84 14.12
C SER A 318 7.40 -1.35 13.76
N LEU A 319 7.60 -0.48 14.74
CA LEU A 319 7.78 0.96 14.50
C LEU A 319 9.06 1.26 13.72
N ILE A 320 10.18 0.58 14.07
CA ILE A 320 11.43 0.73 13.33
C ILE A 320 11.27 0.25 11.89
N MET A 321 10.63 -0.89 11.67
CA MET A 321 10.38 -1.42 10.33
C MET A 321 9.47 -0.50 9.52
N ASN A 322 8.40 0.02 10.12
CA ASN A 322 7.51 0.97 9.44
C ASN A 322 8.27 2.23 9.02
N LYS A 323 9.17 2.72 9.86
CA LYS A 323 10.00 3.90 9.53
C LYS A 323 11.08 3.62 8.50
N ALA A 324 11.62 2.39 8.46
CA ALA A 324 12.70 2.00 7.55
C ALA A 324 12.20 1.58 6.16
N LEU A 325 11.03 0.96 6.08
CA LEU A 325 10.46 0.39 4.85
C LEU A 325 9.22 1.15 4.38
N GLY A 326 8.52 1.84 5.28
CA GLY A 326 7.36 2.65 4.95
C GLY A 326 7.77 3.99 4.37
N SER A 327 7.03 4.47 3.37
CA SER A 327 7.06 5.88 3.04
C SER A 327 6.51 6.68 4.23
N ASP A 328 7.05 7.87 4.47
CA ASP A 328 6.60 8.78 5.56
C ASP A 328 5.07 9.07 5.51
N ASP A 329 4.43 8.72 4.40
CA ASP A 329 3.01 8.94 4.11
C ASP A 329 2.09 7.81 4.59
N LEU A 330 2.61 6.64 5.01
CA LEU A 330 1.79 5.53 5.48
C LEU A 330 1.61 5.58 7.00
N PRO A 331 0.38 5.76 7.51
CA PRO A 331 0.14 5.75 8.94
C PRO A 331 0.44 4.36 9.52
N PHE A 332 1.14 4.34 10.65
CA PHE A 332 1.35 3.09 11.38
C PHE A 332 0.01 2.53 11.86
N THR A 333 -0.40 1.40 11.28
CA THR A 333 -1.61 0.69 11.70
C THR A 333 -1.24 -0.55 12.49
N MET A 334 -1.75 -0.65 13.72
CA MET A 334 -1.50 -1.78 14.60
C MET A 334 -2.63 -2.80 14.47
N ASN A 335 -2.30 -4.00 14.02
CA ASN A 335 -3.28 -5.08 13.93
C ASN A 335 -3.49 -5.76 15.29
N TRP A 336 -4.42 -5.23 16.09
CA TRP A 336 -4.74 -5.74 17.44
C TRP A 336 -5.18 -7.19 17.47
N GLN A 337 -5.78 -7.69 16.39
CA GLN A 337 -6.22 -9.09 16.30
C GLN A 337 -5.04 -10.05 16.34
N LEU A 338 -3.94 -9.73 15.66
CA LEU A 338 -2.72 -10.55 15.67
C LEU A 338 -2.11 -10.61 17.08
N TYR A 339 -2.04 -9.48 17.78
CA TYR A 339 -1.52 -9.46 19.14
C TYR A 339 -2.36 -10.34 20.09
N PHE A 340 -3.68 -10.30 19.94
CA PHE A 340 -4.57 -11.16 20.74
C PHE A 340 -4.37 -12.66 20.43
N ILE A 341 -4.22 -13.02 19.15
CA ILE A 341 -3.93 -14.39 18.73
C ILE A 341 -2.61 -14.88 19.32
N VAL A 342 -1.55 -14.07 19.28
CA VAL A 342 -0.24 -14.41 19.84
C VAL A 342 -0.31 -14.62 21.34
N ILE A 343 -0.98 -13.74 22.08
CA ILE A 343 -1.19 -13.89 23.54
C ILE A 343 -1.90 -15.20 23.85
N LEU A 344 -2.98 -15.50 23.12
CA LEU A 344 -3.74 -16.74 23.30
C LEU A 344 -2.86 -17.96 23.00
N ALA A 345 -2.12 -17.94 21.89
CA ALA A 345 -1.23 -19.03 21.49
C ALA A 345 -0.15 -19.32 22.56
N VAL A 346 0.47 -18.29 23.13
CA VAL A 346 1.46 -18.46 24.20
C VAL A 346 0.85 -19.17 25.41
N PHE A 347 -0.34 -18.75 25.86
CA PHE A 347 -1.00 -19.41 27.01
C PHE A 347 -1.41 -20.86 26.70
N VAL A 348 -1.87 -21.13 25.48
CA VAL A 348 -2.22 -22.50 25.05
C VAL A 348 -0.97 -23.40 25.03
N ILE A 349 0.13 -22.91 24.47
CA ILE A 349 1.39 -23.68 24.39
C ILE A 349 1.92 -23.99 25.79
N ILE A 350 2.02 -22.97 26.65
CA ILE A 350 2.53 -23.13 28.02
C ILE A 350 1.60 -24.07 28.80
N GLY A 351 0.30 -23.89 28.72
CA GLY A 351 -0.68 -24.74 29.40
C GLY A 351 -0.62 -26.19 28.94
N ALA A 352 -0.56 -26.44 27.64
CA ALA A 352 -0.45 -27.78 27.08
C ALA A 352 0.86 -28.48 27.50
N THR A 353 1.98 -27.77 27.42
CA THR A 353 3.29 -28.31 27.82
C THR A 353 3.32 -28.68 29.31
N MET A 354 2.74 -27.85 30.14
CA MET A 354 2.69 -28.09 31.57
C MET A 354 1.79 -29.27 31.95
N LEU A 355 0.63 -29.37 31.33
CA LEU A 355 -0.26 -30.54 31.52
C LEU A 355 0.43 -31.84 31.09
N TYR A 356 1.20 -31.80 30.00
CA TYR A 356 1.99 -32.95 29.55
C TYR A 356 3.05 -33.33 30.59
N SER A 357 3.84 -32.37 31.09
CA SER A 357 4.89 -32.60 32.08
C SER A 357 4.36 -33.14 33.40
N VAL A 358 3.23 -32.61 33.88
CA VAL A 358 2.56 -33.09 35.09
C VAL A 358 2.00 -34.52 34.93
N LYS A 359 1.47 -34.84 33.74
CA LYS A 359 0.99 -36.19 33.44
C LYS A 359 2.13 -37.21 33.42
N SER A 360 3.32 -36.82 32.97
CA SER A 360 4.51 -37.67 33.02
C SER A 360 4.95 -37.96 34.45
N LEU A 361 4.94 -36.97 35.35
CA LEU A 361 5.26 -37.16 36.79
C LEU A 361 4.27 -38.04 37.56
N ARG A 362 2.99 -38.10 37.12
CA ARG A 362 1.99 -38.94 37.77
C ARG A 362 2.22 -40.44 37.52
N LYS A 363 2.92 -40.80 36.45
CA LYS A 363 3.23 -42.20 36.15
C LYS A 363 4.34 -42.78 37.03
N ASP A 364 5.18 -41.89 37.59
CA ASP A 364 6.28 -42.34 38.46
C ASP A 364 5.74 -42.68 39.88
N ASN A 365 6.03 -43.87 40.36
CA ASN A 365 5.63 -44.35 41.66
C ASN A 365 6.35 -43.53 42.77
N ILE A 366 5.56 -42.88 43.65
CA ILE A 366 6.04 -42.02 44.74
C ILE A 366 6.93 -42.80 45.72
N ILE A 367 6.68 -44.11 45.86
CA ILE A 367 7.41 -45.01 46.75
C ILE A 367 8.84 -45.22 46.25
N GLU A 368 9.09 -45.22 44.98
CA GLU A 368 10.40 -45.39 44.36
C GLU A 368 11.27 -44.14 44.53
N THR A 369 10.67 -42.98 44.40
CA THR A 369 11.37 -41.67 44.56
C THR A 369 11.81 -41.39 46.00
N LEU A 370 11.09 -41.88 46.98
CA LEU A 370 11.47 -41.79 48.41
C LEU A 370 12.48 -42.87 48.81
N LYS A 371 12.58 -43.98 48.07
CA LYS A 371 13.56 -45.05 48.35
C LYS A 371 14.95 -44.78 47.74
N GLU A 372 15.06 -44.00 46.68
CA GLU A 372 16.35 -43.65 46.08
C GLU A 372 17.26 -42.79 46.98
N ASP A 373 16.74 -42.23 48.07
CA ASP A 373 17.54 -41.43 49.05
C ASP A 373 17.99 -42.23 50.27
N ILE A 374 17.73 -43.56 50.35
CA ILE A 374 18.10 -44.38 51.53
C ILE A 374 19.29 -45.32 51.18
N ASN A 375 19.71 -45.32 49.95
CA ASN A 375 20.97 -45.98 49.50
C ASN A 375 21.93 -44.90 49.02
#